data_dd0c6e210cb52f6677f0bd1b2054938c
#
_entry.id   dd0c6e210cb52f6677f0bd1b2054938c
#
_cell.length_a   1.000
_cell.length_b   1.000
_cell.length_c   1.000
_cell.angle_alpha   90.00
_cell.angle_beta   90.00
_cell.angle_gamma   90.00
#
_symmetry.space_group_name_H-M   'P 1'
#
loop_
_entity.id
_entity.type
_entity.pdbx_description
1 polymer ?
#
loop_
_entity_poly.entity_id
_entity_poly.type
_entity_poly.pdbx_seq_one_letter_code
_entity_poly.pdbx_strand_id
1 'polypeptide(L)'
;MNYFNYSRRQANEVYVGATPMGGAYPIRIQSMTNTVTMDTEACVEQAKRIIEAGGEYVRLTTQGVREAENLQHINASLRAQGYQTPLVADVHFNPKVAEVAALYAEKVRINPGNYVDAARTFKQLEYTDEEYAKEIQKIRDRFIPFLNICKENHTAIRIGVNHGSLSDRIMSRYGDTPEGMVESCMEFLRICVEQNFMNVVISIKASNTVIMVRTVRLLVEQMEKENMAFPLHLGVTEAGDGEDGRIKSALGIGALLCDGLGDTIRVSLSEAPEAEIPVARKLVDYVLKREGHPYIPATEAPEFNYTHPSRRETVAVGNIGGDQLPVVISARLNNDLEVSEQFKPDYLYCGQRLPENRRTDIGYIVDACAWDGSEHTYPAFNYQQLIELHHHPAKMKFLFTSYLGLNEEVMACLRLHPEVVIVAQSNHYNRLGEFRALAHQLMNQGLKNPLVFFQLYQETETEDLQIKSAADMGALIIDGLCDGILLYNHGNQISNLKVDETAFGILQAGRIRTSKTEYISCPGCGRTLYDLESTIARIKAATAHLKGLKIGIMGCIVNGPGEMADAAYGYVGAGRGKISLYKKKECIEKNIPEEQAVEKLIELIKANGDYKD
;
A
#
# COMPACT_ATOMS: atom_id res chain seq x y z
N MET A 1 18.82 3.30 7.72
CA MET A 1 18.21 1.98 7.41
C MET A 1 19.12 1.17 6.48
N ASN A 2 19.08 -0.17 6.52
CA ASN A 2 19.80 -1.02 5.56
C ASN A 2 18.77 -1.70 4.65
N TYR A 3 18.74 -1.31 3.38
CA TYR A 3 17.75 -1.79 2.42
C TYR A 3 18.07 -3.16 1.78
N PHE A 4 19.27 -3.67 2.03
CA PHE A 4 19.69 -4.99 1.54
C PHE A 4 19.54 -6.08 2.59
N ASN A 5 19.74 -5.71 3.86
CA ASN A 5 19.70 -6.66 4.97
C ASN A 5 18.55 -6.34 5.90
N TYR A 6 17.61 -7.28 6.02
CA TYR A 6 16.44 -7.10 6.85
C TYR A 6 16.80 -7.05 8.33
N SER A 7 16.40 -5.98 8.97
CA SER A 7 16.38 -5.86 10.42
C SER A 7 15.23 -4.96 10.83
N ARG A 8 14.49 -5.37 11.83
CA ARG A 8 13.38 -4.57 12.33
C ARG A 8 13.89 -3.30 13.02
N ARG A 9 13.36 -2.13 12.65
CA ARG A 9 13.68 -0.85 13.28
C ARG A 9 13.31 -0.90 14.75
N GLN A 10 14.22 -0.50 15.64
CA GLN A 10 13.96 -0.37 17.05
C GLN A 10 13.17 0.92 17.33
N ALA A 11 11.91 0.78 17.69
CA ALA A 11 11.04 1.87 18.11
C ALA A 11 10.94 1.93 19.63
N ASN A 12 10.49 3.08 20.16
CA ASN A 12 10.14 3.19 21.58
C ASN A 12 9.02 2.20 21.93
N GLU A 13 9.03 1.70 23.15
CA GLU A 13 7.92 0.92 23.67
C GLU A 13 6.73 1.83 24.00
N VAL A 14 5.55 1.44 23.56
CA VAL A 14 4.29 2.14 23.82
C VAL A 14 3.31 1.17 24.45
N TYR A 15 2.73 1.58 25.56
CA TYR A 15 1.79 0.77 26.32
C TYR A 15 0.35 1.16 25.99
N VAL A 16 -0.40 0.20 25.44
CA VAL A 16 -1.82 0.34 25.11
C VAL A 16 -2.59 -0.68 25.94
N GLY A 17 -3.04 -0.28 27.12
CA GLY A 17 -3.58 -1.22 28.10
C GLY A 17 -2.59 -2.37 28.37
N ALA A 18 -3.06 -3.60 28.29
CA ALA A 18 -2.25 -4.80 28.50
C ALA A 18 -1.48 -5.28 27.25
N THR A 19 -1.58 -4.57 26.10
CA THR A 19 -1.00 -5.01 24.83
C THR A 19 0.03 -3.98 24.33
N PRO A 20 1.29 -4.04 24.78
CA PRO A 20 2.33 -3.12 24.36
C PRO A 20 2.78 -3.38 22.91
N MET A 21 3.39 -2.35 22.27
CA MET A 21 4.00 -2.40 20.95
C MET A 21 5.30 -1.63 20.90
N GLY A 22 6.05 -1.75 19.79
CA GLY A 22 7.38 -1.17 19.62
C GLY A 22 8.47 -2.00 20.30
N GLY A 23 9.70 -1.54 20.34
CA GLY A 23 10.83 -2.28 20.90
C GLY A 23 10.92 -3.71 20.35
N ALA A 24 11.01 -4.67 21.25
CA ALA A 24 11.05 -6.10 20.92
C ALA A 24 9.67 -6.78 20.81
N TYR A 25 8.59 -6.04 21.05
CA TYR A 25 7.24 -6.62 20.97
C TYR A 25 6.87 -7.00 19.53
N PRO A 26 6.00 -8.03 19.36
CA PRO A 26 5.55 -8.45 18.04
C PRO A 26 4.77 -7.34 17.31
N ILE A 27 4.76 -7.40 15.98
CA ILE A 27 3.92 -6.53 15.16
C ILE A 27 2.45 -6.83 15.44
N ARG A 28 1.70 -5.83 15.90
CA ARG A 28 0.31 -5.96 16.32
C ARG A 28 -0.65 -5.80 15.14
N ILE A 29 -1.75 -6.54 15.17
CA ILE A 29 -2.81 -6.47 14.18
C ILE A 29 -4.03 -5.77 14.74
N GLN A 30 -4.47 -4.72 14.04
CA GLN A 30 -5.65 -3.94 14.38
C GLN A 30 -6.72 -4.06 13.29
N SER A 31 -8.00 -4.11 13.70
CA SER A 31 -9.12 -3.82 12.82
C SER A 31 -10.05 -2.76 13.43
N MET A 32 -11.15 -2.43 12.75
CA MET A 32 -12.05 -1.36 13.12
C MET A 32 -13.50 -1.80 12.90
N THR A 33 -14.36 -1.53 13.90
CA THR A 33 -15.79 -1.77 13.75
C THR A 33 -16.42 -0.86 12.68
N ASN A 34 -17.44 -1.36 12.01
CA ASN A 34 -18.29 -0.56 11.12
C ASN A 34 -19.70 -0.33 11.69
N THR A 35 -19.93 -0.77 12.93
CA THR A 35 -21.16 -0.52 13.70
C THR A 35 -21.26 0.95 14.16
N VAL A 36 -22.48 1.40 14.42
CA VAL A 36 -22.75 2.71 15.06
C VAL A 36 -22.29 2.64 16.53
N THR A 37 -21.36 3.50 16.94
CA THR A 37 -20.74 3.42 18.28
C THR A 37 -21.72 3.65 19.44
N MET A 38 -22.88 4.25 19.18
CA MET A 38 -23.97 4.36 20.17
C MET A 38 -24.74 3.05 20.39
N ASP A 39 -24.59 2.06 19.51
CA ASP A 39 -25.15 0.72 19.68
C ASP A 39 -24.11 -0.16 20.38
N THR A 40 -24.19 -0.20 21.71
CA THR A 40 -23.24 -0.93 22.54
C THR A 40 -23.21 -2.42 22.22
N GLU A 41 -24.37 -3.04 22.04
CA GLU A 41 -24.49 -4.48 21.82
C GLU A 41 -23.87 -4.87 20.46
N ALA A 42 -24.23 -4.16 19.38
CA ALA A 42 -23.64 -4.38 18.07
C ALA A 42 -22.13 -4.17 18.04
N CYS A 43 -21.62 -3.14 18.74
CA CYS A 43 -20.18 -2.89 18.85
C CYS A 43 -19.46 -4.01 19.61
N VAL A 44 -20.02 -4.49 20.71
CA VAL A 44 -19.44 -5.59 21.49
C VAL A 44 -19.38 -6.87 20.67
N GLU A 45 -20.46 -7.25 20.00
CA GLU A 45 -20.50 -8.47 19.19
C GLU A 45 -19.54 -8.40 17.99
N GLN A 46 -19.42 -7.27 17.34
CA GLN A 46 -18.44 -7.11 16.24
C GLN A 46 -17.00 -7.07 16.79
N ALA A 47 -16.75 -6.41 17.92
CA ALA A 47 -15.44 -6.42 18.55
C ALA A 47 -15.00 -7.85 18.93
N LYS A 48 -15.90 -8.68 19.44
CA LYS A 48 -15.64 -10.10 19.73
C LYS A 48 -15.20 -10.85 18.49
N ARG A 49 -15.92 -10.73 17.36
CA ARG A 49 -15.54 -11.39 16.11
C ARG A 49 -14.14 -10.97 15.64
N ILE A 50 -13.81 -9.68 15.74
CA ILE A 50 -12.46 -9.16 15.42
C ILE A 50 -11.40 -9.79 16.33
N ILE A 51 -11.67 -9.85 17.65
CA ILE A 51 -10.74 -10.41 18.64
C ILE A 51 -10.56 -11.91 18.43
N GLU A 52 -11.63 -12.64 18.22
CA GLU A 52 -11.62 -14.09 17.99
C GLU A 52 -10.93 -14.47 16.67
N ALA A 53 -10.97 -13.59 15.67
CA ALA A 53 -10.16 -13.73 14.45
C ALA A 53 -8.66 -13.47 14.68
N GLY A 54 -8.25 -12.97 15.88
CA GLY A 54 -6.86 -12.68 16.23
C GLY A 54 -6.49 -11.19 16.21
N GLY A 55 -7.48 -10.29 16.22
CA GLY A 55 -7.27 -8.85 16.36
C GLY A 55 -6.75 -8.47 17.75
N GLU A 56 -5.67 -7.70 17.79
CA GLU A 56 -4.99 -7.31 19.04
C GLU A 56 -5.36 -5.89 19.51
N TYR A 57 -5.97 -5.10 18.61
CA TYR A 57 -6.61 -3.81 18.91
C TYR A 57 -7.92 -3.70 18.13
N VAL A 58 -8.95 -3.16 18.76
CA VAL A 58 -10.24 -2.86 18.13
C VAL A 58 -10.48 -1.37 18.11
N ARG A 59 -10.61 -0.76 16.92
CA ARG A 59 -10.85 0.66 16.76
C ARG A 59 -12.34 0.93 16.53
N LEU A 60 -12.88 1.95 17.21
CA LEU A 60 -14.26 2.40 17.06
C LEU A 60 -14.30 3.87 16.61
N THR A 61 -15.21 4.19 15.72
CA THR A 61 -15.50 5.57 15.33
C THR A 61 -16.05 6.35 16.52
N THR A 62 -15.50 7.54 16.80
CA THR A 62 -15.90 8.37 17.94
C THR A 62 -16.09 9.80 17.46
N GLN A 63 -17.31 10.12 17.00
CA GLN A 63 -17.63 11.39 16.34
C GLN A 63 -18.01 12.49 17.34
N GLY A 64 -18.62 12.12 18.45
CA GLY A 64 -19.16 13.04 19.46
C GLY A 64 -18.87 12.60 20.88
N VAL A 65 -19.14 13.52 21.83
CA VAL A 65 -18.93 13.29 23.27
C VAL A 65 -19.75 12.09 23.76
N ARG A 66 -20.99 11.93 23.29
CA ARG A 66 -21.87 10.81 23.68
C ARG A 66 -21.31 9.45 23.25
N GLU A 67 -20.70 9.38 22.07
CA GLU A 67 -20.02 8.18 21.59
C GLU A 67 -18.74 7.90 22.40
N ALA A 68 -17.99 8.95 22.77
CA ALA A 68 -16.84 8.83 23.64
C ALA A 68 -17.23 8.31 25.04
N GLU A 69 -18.31 8.80 25.60
CA GLU A 69 -18.88 8.29 26.88
C GLU A 69 -19.35 6.83 26.73
N ASN A 70 -19.96 6.47 25.60
CA ASN A 70 -20.43 5.09 25.36
C ASN A 70 -19.30 4.07 25.29
N LEU A 71 -18.07 4.47 25.00
CA LEU A 71 -16.90 3.58 25.05
C LEU A 71 -16.74 2.93 26.42
N GLN A 72 -17.15 3.60 27.52
CA GLN A 72 -17.16 3.04 28.86
C GLN A 72 -18.02 1.77 28.93
N HIS A 73 -19.23 1.82 28.36
CA HIS A 73 -20.15 0.69 28.37
C HIS A 73 -19.67 -0.46 27.48
N ILE A 74 -19.15 -0.15 26.30
CA ILE A 74 -18.57 -1.15 25.39
C ILE A 74 -17.38 -1.83 26.07
N ASN A 75 -16.46 -1.06 26.66
CA ASN A 75 -15.28 -1.58 27.34
C ASN A 75 -15.69 -2.45 28.56
N ALA A 76 -16.58 -1.96 29.41
CA ALA A 76 -17.07 -2.72 30.56
C ALA A 76 -17.73 -4.04 30.15
N SER A 77 -18.54 -4.06 29.10
CA SER A 77 -19.19 -5.26 28.57
C SER A 77 -18.17 -6.30 28.07
N LEU A 78 -17.15 -5.86 27.34
CA LEU A 78 -16.07 -6.74 26.87
C LEU A 78 -15.27 -7.33 28.06
N ARG A 79 -14.91 -6.49 29.04
CA ARG A 79 -14.19 -6.93 30.24
C ARG A 79 -15.00 -7.93 31.06
N ALA A 80 -16.32 -7.71 31.21
CA ALA A 80 -17.22 -8.64 31.91
C ALA A 80 -17.31 -10.02 31.24
N GLN A 81 -17.09 -10.08 29.92
CA GLN A 81 -17.03 -11.30 29.13
C GLN A 81 -15.61 -11.91 29.00
N GLY A 82 -14.61 -11.33 29.71
CA GLY A 82 -13.24 -11.86 29.75
C GLY A 82 -12.29 -11.34 28.66
N TYR A 83 -12.76 -10.52 27.76
CA TYR A 83 -11.91 -9.93 26.70
C TYR A 83 -11.09 -8.76 27.24
N GLN A 84 -9.74 -8.81 27.07
CA GLN A 84 -8.81 -7.79 27.55
C GLN A 84 -8.22 -6.93 26.42
N THR A 85 -8.63 -7.16 25.19
CA THR A 85 -8.13 -6.44 24.02
C THR A 85 -8.42 -4.94 24.13
N PRO A 86 -7.40 -4.05 23.94
CA PRO A 86 -7.57 -2.63 24.06
C PRO A 86 -8.49 -2.05 22.99
N LEU A 87 -9.29 -1.05 23.39
CA LEU A 87 -10.10 -0.24 22.49
C LEU A 87 -9.35 1.00 22.05
N VAL A 88 -9.55 1.38 20.79
CA VAL A 88 -8.97 2.58 20.18
C VAL A 88 -10.09 3.51 19.72
N ALA A 89 -10.18 4.70 20.30
CA ALA A 89 -11.12 5.73 19.87
C ALA A 89 -10.58 6.47 18.64
N ASP A 90 -11.39 6.56 17.58
CA ASP A 90 -11.04 7.28 16.34
C ASP A 90 -11.75 8.65 16.31
N VAL A 91 -11.02 9.67 16.74
CA VAL A 91 -11.57 11.03 16.91
C VAL A 91 -11.16 11.93 15.75
N HIS A 92 -12.12 12.74 15.29
CA HIS A 92 -11.94 13.79 14.27
C HIS A 92 -12.61 15.10 14.69
N PHE A 93 -12.08 16.23 14.26
CA PHE A 93 -12.62 17.59 14.33
C PHE A 93 -12.82 18.22 15.72
N ASN A 94 -12.90 17.45 16.79
CA ASN A 94 -13.28 18.01 18.09
C ASN A 94 -12.34 17.55 19.20
N PRO A 95 -11.44 18.41 19.70
CA PRO A 95 -10.54 18.09 20.81
C PRO A 95 -11.25 17.61 22.07
N LYS A 96 -12.45 18.14 22.36
CA LYS A 96 -13.23 17.74 23.56
C LYS A 96 -13.64 16.26 23.52
N VAL A 97 -13.93 15.74 22.32
CA VAL A 97 -14.22 14.30 22.15
C VAL A 97 -13.01 13.46 22.46
N ALA A 98 -11.80 13.89 22.05
CA ALA A 98 -10.55 13.19 22.39
C ALA A 98 -10.28 13.18 23.89
N GLU A 99 -10.53 14.29 24.60
CA GLU A 99 -10.38 14.40 26.04
C GLU A 99 -11.28 13.39 26.78
N VAL A 100 -12.56 13.31 26.39
CA VAL A 100 -13.51 12.35 26.99
C VAL A 100 -13.16 10.92 26.62
N ALA A 101 -12.80 10.65 25.35
CA ALA A 101 -12.41 9.31 24.91
C ALA A 101 -11.17 8.78 25.66
N ALA A 102 -10.24 9.66 26.05
CA ALA A 102 -9.05 9.28 26.81
C ALA A 102 -9.37 8.73 28.22
N LEU A 103 -10.56 8.96 28.74
CA LEU A 103 -11.00 8.40 30.02
C LEU A 103 -11.46 6.94 29.90
N TYR A 104 -11.86 6.49 28.71
CA TYR A 104 -12.58 5.24 28.51
C TYR A 104 -11.98 4.30 27.46
N ALA A 105 -10.99 4.74 26.71
CA ALA A 105 -10.25 3.94 25.72
C ALA A 105 -8.76 3.88 26.08
N GLU A 106 -8.12 2.77 25.78
CA GLU A 106 -6.69 2.58 26.06
C GLU A 106 -5.80 3.33 25.04
N LYS A 107 -6.37 3.72 23.90
CA LYS A 107 -5.69 4.56 22.92
C LYS A 107 -6.66 5.51 22.22
N VAL A 108 -6.26 6.74 22.01
CA VAL A 108 -7.03 7.72 21.23
C VAL A 108 -6.28 8.12 19.99
N ARG A 109 -6.90 8.00 18.82
CA ARG A 109 -6.36 8.54 17.57
C ARG A 109 -6.91 9.93 17.33
N ILE A 110 -6.00 10.85 17.10
CA ILE A 110 -6.31 12.20 16.59
C ILE A 110 -5.76 12.37 15.18
N ASN A 111 -6.36 13.31 14.42
CA ASN A 111 -5.88 13.67 13.08
C ASN A 111 -5.35 15.11 13.10
N PRO A 112 -4.02 15.32 12.95
CA PRO A 112 -3.42 16.67 12.92
C PRO A 112 -4.10 17.63 11.96
N GLY A 113 -4.56 17.15 10.81
CA GLY A 113 -5.17 17.99 9.78
C GLY A 113 -6.54 18.58 10.13
N ASN A 114 -7.18 18.10 11.22
CA ASN A 114 -8.49 18.59 11.65
C ASN A 114 -8.70 18.57 13.17
N TYR A 115 -7.63 18.48 13.94
CA TYR A 115 -7.71 18.48 15.41
C TYR A 115 -7.90 19.90 15.96
N VAL A 116 -7.13 20.86 15.47
CA VAL A 116 -7.19 22.30 15.84
C VAL A 116 -7.51 23.15 14.63
N ASP A 117 -6.90 22.85 13.50
CA ASP A 117 -7.16 23.53 12.23
C ASP A 117 -8.61 23.30 11.78
N ALA A 118 -9.20 24.27 11.12
CA ALA A 118 -10.53 24.13 10.53
C ALA A 118 -10.55 23.00 9.48
N ALA A 119 -11.73 22.44 9.25
CA ALA A 119 -11.92 21.47 8.18
C ALA A 119 -11.40 22.02 6.84
N ARG A 120 -10.74 21.15 6.05
CA ARG A 120 -10.16 21.53 4.76
C ARG A 120 -11.18 22.17 3.83
N THR A 121 -10.88 23.36 3.36
CA THR A 121 -11.71 24.14 2.43
C THR A 121 -11.07 24.29 1.05
N PHE A 122 -9.86 23.75 0.84
CA PHE A 122 -9.04 23.89 -0.37
C PHE A 122 -8.66 25.34 -0.70
N LYS A 123 -8.57 26.20 0.31
CA LYS A 123 -8.14 27.58 0.17
C LYS A 123 -6.64 27.69 0.28
N GLN A 124 -6.04 28.51 -0.60
CA GLN A 124 -4.66 28.95 -0.44
C GLN A 124 -4.61 30.04 0.63
N LEU A 125 -3.78 29.83 1.64
CA LEU A 125 -3.54 30.75 2.75
C LEU A 125 -2.08 31.22 2.68
N GLU A 126 -1.86 32.50 3.00
CA GLU A 126 -0.53 33.06 3.10
C GLU A 126 -0.22 33.34 4.57
N TYR A 127 0.93 32.86 5.03
CA TYR A 127 1.41 33.07 6.39
C TYR A 127 2.83 33.59 6.37
N THR A 128 3.09 34.64 7.12
CA THR A 128 4.45 34.97 7.56
C THR A 128 4.93 33.92 8.57
N ASP A 129 6.22 33.85 8.83
CA ASP A 129 6.74 32.93 9.85
C ASP A 129 6.20 33.24 11.26
N GLU A 130 5.98 34.50 11.57
CA GLU A 130 5.37 34.93 12.85
C GLU A 130 3.91 34.50 12.96
N GLU A 131 3.12 34.61 11.89
CA GLU A 131 1.74 34.15 11.85
C GLU A 131 1.66 32.63 11.94
N TYR A 132 2.55 31.91 11.24
CA TYR A 132 2.63 30.46 11.33
C TYR A 132 2.97 30.00 12.75
N ALA A 133 3.91 30.66 13.42
CA ALA A 133 4.27 30.37 14.82
C ALA A 133 3.08 30.56 15.78
N LYS A 134 2.19 31.53 15.52
CA LYS A 134 0.95 31.71 16.28
C LYS A 134 -0.02 30.54 16.07
N GLU A 135 -0.10 29.98 14.86
CA GLU A 135 -0.93 28.78 14.61
C GLU A 135 -0.35 27.56 15.35
N ILE A 136 0.96 27.39 15.39
CA ILE A 136 1.61 26.35 16.21
C ILE A 136 1.28 26.55 17.69
N GLN A 137 1.29 27.80 18.18
CA GLN A 137 0.91 28.08 19.58
C GLN A 137 -0.55 27.67 19.87
N LYS A 138 -1.47 27.90 18.95
CA LYS A 138 -2.87 27.43 19.10
C LYS A 138 -2.95 25.91 19.20
N ILE A 139 -2.12 25.20 18.41
CA ILE A 139 -2.05 23.74 18.51
C ILE A 139 -1.56 23.35 19.91
N ARG A 140 -0.51 23.97 20.43
CA ARG A 140 0.01 23.72 21.79
C ARG A 140 -1.04 23.94 22.85
N ASP A 141 -1.75 25.07 22.79
CA ASP A 141 -2.78 25.45 23.77
C ASP A 141 -3.95 24.43 23.84
N ARG A 142 -4.25 23.76 22.74
CA ARG A 142 -5.30 22.74 22.67
C ARG A 142 -4.81 21.33 22.93
N PHE A 143 -3.56 21.04 22.54
CA PHE A 143 -3.04 19.68 22.61
C PHE A 143 -2.43 19.33 23.98
N ILE A 144 -1.77 20.28 24.65
CA ILE A 144 -1.15 20.04 25.96
C ILE A 144 -2.19 19.61 27.04
N PRO A 145 -3.37 20.23 27.18
CA PRO A 145 -4.39 19.74 28.10
C PRO A 145 -4.80 18.28 27.84
N PHE A 146 -4.95 17.90 26.59
CA PHE A 146 -5.25 16.52 26.22
C PHE A 146 -4.10 15.56 26.56
N LEU A 147 -2.83 15.95 26.35
CA LEU A 147 -1.66 15.17 26.77
C LEU A 147 -1.66 14.91 28.28
N ASN A 148 -2.06 15.91 29.08
CA ASN A 148 -2.13 15.75 30.55
C ASN A 148 -3.20 14.75 30.96
N ILE A 149 -4.39 14.79 30.33
CA ILE A 149 -5.43 13.78 30.57
C ILE A 149 -4.93 12.39 30.20
N CYS A 150 -4.23 12.25 29.08
CA CYS A 150 -3.66 10.96 28.65
C CYS A 150 -2.59 10.46 29.63
N LYS A 151 -1.76 11.34 30.21
CA LYS A 151 -0.78 10.97 31.26
C LYS A 151 -1.48 10.43 32.49
N GLU A 152 -2.50 11.13 32.99
CA GLU A 152 -3.25 10.76 34.18
C GLU A 152 -3.98 9.43 34.03
N ASN A 153 -4.47 9.12 32.84
CA ASN A 153 -5.24 7.92 32.55
C ASN A 153 -4.42 6.79 31.88
N HIS A 154 -3.12 6.97 31.72
CA HIS A 154 -2.24 6.01 31.02
C HIS A 154 -2.70 5.67 29.59
N THR A 155 -3.33 6.61 28.93
CA THR A 155 -3.89 6.44 27.58
C THR A 155 -2.82 6.75 26.53
N ALA A 156 -2.61 5.83 25.59
CA ALA A 156 -1.74 6.06 24.45
C ALA A 156 -2.41 6.99 23.42
N ILE A 157 -1.60 7.70 22.66
CA ILE A 157 -2.09 8.55 21.56
C ILE A 157 -1.59 7.97 20.23
N ARG A 158 -2.47 7.96 19.23
CA ARG A 158 -2.03 7.80 17.85
C ARG A 158 -2.21 9.11 17.08
N ILE A 159 -1.10 9.69 16.64
CA ILE A 159 -1.08 10.81 15.70
C ILE A 159 -1.23 10.21 14.30
N GLY A 160 -2.41 10.42 13.71
CA GLY A 160 -2.80 9.75 12.47
C GLY A 160 -3.07 10.73 11.35
N VAL A 161 -2.09 10.94 10.47
CA VAL A 161 -2.19 11.78 9.27
C VAL A 161 -2.75 10.97 8.11
N ASN A 162 -3.74 11.52 7.42
CA ASN A 162 -4.26 11.01 6.16
C ASN A 162 -3.99 12.03 5.05
N HIS A 163 -3.53 11.58 3.90
CA HIS A 163 -3.28 12.43 2.72
C HIS A 163 -4.50 13.30 2.36
N GLY A 164 -5.68 12.70 2.34
CA GLY A 164 -6.92 13.40 1.99
C GLY A 164 -7.43 14.45 3.00
N SER A 165 -6.82 14.55 4.19
CA SER A 165 -7.30 15.42 5.27
C SER A 165 -6.23 16.33 5.86
N LEU A 166 -5.21 16.70 5.08
CA LEU A 166 -4.26 17.74 5.46
C LEU A 166 -4.97 19.09 5.63
N SER A 167 -4.56 19.91 6.62
CA SER A 167 -5.13 21.25 6.81
C SER A 167 -4.73 22.20 5.68
N ASP A 168 -5.57 23.21 5.42
CA ASP A 168 -5.26 24.26 4.43
C ASP A 168 -3.96 25.01 4.79
N ARG A 169 -3.61 25.12 6.07
CA ARG A 169 -2.35 25.70 6.56
C ARG A 169 -1.13 24.91 6.08
N ILE A 170 -1.13 23.58 6.28
CA ILE A 170 -0.06 22.68 5.81
C ILE A 170 0.00 22.68 4.28
N MET A 171 -1.15 22.56 3.63
CA MET A 171 -1.25 22.58 2.17
C MET A 171 -0.68 23.84 1.54
N SER A 172 -0.92 24.99 2.18
CA SER A 172 -0.47 26.29 1.67
C SER A 172 1.02 26.51 1.81
N ARG A 173 1.64 25.95 2.87
CA ARG A 173 3.09 26.12 3.13
C ARG A 173 3.96 25.02 2.51
N TYR A 174 3.50 23.78 2.55
CA TYR A 174 4.29 22.59 2.15
C TYR A 174 3.73 21.88 0.91
N GLY A 175 2.51 22.22 0.48
CA GLY A 175 1.83 21.57 -0.62
C GLY A 175 1.17 20.24 -0.24
N ASP A 176 0.53 19.60 -1.23
CA ASP A 176 -0.04 18.25 -1.15
C ASP A 176 1.05 17.21 -1.45
N THR A 177 2.04 17.15 -0.58
CA THR A 177 3.31 16.44 -0.78
C THR A 177 3.62 15.52 0.41
N PRO A 178 4.50 14.52 0.23
CA PRO A 178 5.05 13.74 1.34
C PRO A 178 5.63 14.61 2.45
N GLU A 179 6.33 15.69 2.11
CA GLU A 179 6.92 16.65 3.06
C GLU A 179 5.85 17.34 3.90
N GLY A 180 4.74 17.76 3.29
CA GLY A 180 3.59 18.33 4.00
C GLY A 180 2.94 17.34 4.97
N MET A 181 2.80 16.08 4.56
CA MET A 181 2.29 15.02 5.44
C MET A 181 3.22 14.76 6.64
N VAL A 182 4.54 14.73 6.41
CA VAL A 182 5.55 14.55 7.45
C VAL A 182 5.51 15.73 8.42
N GLU A 183 5.52 16.98 7.95
CA GLU A 183 5.50 18.15 8.83
C GLU A 183 4.20 18.24 9.64
N SER A 184 3.06 17.91 9.05
CA SER A 184 1.78 17.81 9.78
C SER A 184 1.86 16.86 10.98
N CYS A 185 2.67 15.80 10.89
CA CYS A 185 2.93 14.88 11.99
C CYS A 185 3.97 15.45 12.97
N MET A 186 5.09 15.97 12.46
CA MET A 186 6.23 16.42 13.25
C MET A 186 5.90 17.59 14.17
N GLU A 187 4.99 18.49 13.75
CA GLU A 187 4.51 19.58 14.62
C GLU A 187 3.94 19.05 15.95
N PHE A 188 3.16 17.97 15.90
CA PHE A 188 2.58 17.36 17.10
C PHE A 188 3.62 16.54 17.89
N LEU A 189 4.52 15.84 17.18
CA LEU A 189 5.58 15.05 17.84
C LEU A 189 6.54 15.91 18.65
N ARG A 190 6.94 17.08 18.13
CA ARG A 190 7.79 18.01 18.85
C ARG A 190 7.15 18.45 20.16
N ILE A 191 5.83 18.72 20.16
CA ILE A 191 5.08 19.04 21.38
C ILE A 191 5.06 17.87 22.35
N CYS A 192 4.84 16.62 21.86
CA CYS A 192 4.90 15.42 22.71
C CYS A 192 6.26 15.29 23.41
N VAL A 193 7.36 15.45 22.68
CA VAL A 193 8.74 15.37 23.22
C VAL A 193 8.97 16.47 24.25
N GLU A 194 8.60 17.71 23.95
CA GLU A 194 8.73 18.85 24.89
C GLU A 194 7.92 18.63 26.17
N GLN A 195 6.75 18.01 26.08
CA GLN A 195 5.91 17.68 27.22
C GLN A 195 6.32 16.36 27.90
N ASN A 196 7.40 15.71 27.46
CA ASN A 196 7.83 14.39 27.94
C ASN A 196 6.71 13.34 27.89
N PHE A 197 5.94 13.35 26.80
CA PHE A 197 4.87 12.37 26.53
C PHE A 197 5.32 11.43 25.40
N MET A 198 5.81 10.24 25.78
CA MET A 198 6.40 9.29 24.83
C MET A 198 5.46 8.14 24.45
N ASN A 199 4.26 8.06 25.05
CA ASN A 199 3.29 7.00 24.79
C ASN A 199 2.49 7.28 23.49
N VAL A 200 3.23 7.44 22.38
CA VAL A 200 2.72 7.89 21.08
C VAL A 200 3.01 6.87 19.99
N VAL A 201 2.01 6.59 19.17
CA VAL A 201 2.09 5.82 17.93
C VAL A 201 1.80 6.77 16.75
N ILE A 202 2.43 6.53 15.62
CA ILE A 202 2.24 7.37 14.44
C ILE A 202 1.64 6.56 13.31
N SER A 203 0.77 7.17 12.52
CA SER A 203 0.37 6.63 11.24
C SER A 203 0.31 7.71 10.17
N ILE A 204 0.85 7.39 8.99
CA ILE A 204 0.62 8.14 7.76
C ILE A 204 -0.05 7.19 6.79
N LYS A 205 -1.18 7.62 6.23
CA LYS A 205 -1.99 6.82 5.33
C LYS A 205 -2.37 7.59 4.08
N ALA A 206 -2.39 6.88 2.97
CA ALA A 206 -2.88 7.35 1.68
C ALA A 206 -3.51 6.18 0.92
N SER A 207 -4.39 6.48 -0.03
CA SER A 207 -4.92 5.50 -0.99
C SER A 207 -3.89 5.19 -2.09
N ASN A 208 -2.98 6.11 -2.35
CA ASN A 208 -1.84 5.93 -3.24
C ASN A 208 -0.69 5.26 -2.47
N THR A 209 -0.38 4.02 -2.83
CA THR A 209 0.65 3.19 -2.17
C THR A 209 2.05 3.80 -2.27
N VAL A 210 2.39 4.41 -3.42
CA VAL A 210 3.69 5.06 -3.64
C VAL A 210 3.87 6.25 -2.71
N ILE A 211 2.86 7.13 -2.62
CA ILE A 211 2.87 8.28 -1.70
C ILE A 211 2.98 7.80 -0.25
N MET A 212 2.20 6.80 0.13
CA MET A 212 2.19 6.27 1.50
C MET A 212 3.58 5.74 1.90
N VAL A 213 4.19 4.89 1.08
CA VAL A 213 5.50 4.28 1.39
C VAL A 213 6.60 5.34 1.45
N ARG A 214 6.66 6.22 0.45
CA ARG A 214 7.64 7.32 0.43
C ARG A 214 7.51 8.23 1.65
N THR A 215 6.29 8.60 2.00
CA THR A 215 6.04 9.49 3.15
C THR A 215 6.45 8.83 4.47
N VAL A 216 6.17 7.54 4.66
CA VAL A 216 6.59 6.83 5.89
C VAL A 216 8.12 6.74 5.98
N ARG A 217 8.81 6.45 4.87
CA ARG A 217 10.28 6.44 4.84
C ARG A 217 10.86 7.82 5.18
N LEU A 218 10.29 8.88 4.59
CA LEU A 218 10.69 10.26 4.86
C LEU A 218 10.42 10.66 6.32
N LEU A 219 9.28 10.24 6.89
CA LEU A 219 8.97 10.46 8.30
C LEU A 219 10.02 9.80 9.21
N VAL A 220 10.41 8.56 8.92
CA VAL A 220 11.43 7.86 9.71
C VAL A 220 12.76 8.59 9.64
N GLU A 221 13.20 9.02 8.45
CA GLU A 221 14.40 9.81 8.27
C GLU A 221 14.35 11.13 9.07
N GLN A 222 13.21 11.83 9.05
CA GLN A 222 13.03 13.07 9.79
C GLN A 222 13.01 12.85 11.31
N MET A 223 12.34 11.79 11.77
CA MET A 223 12.39 11.42 13.19
C MET A 223 13.80 11.09 13.67
N GLU A 224 14.59 10.35 12.88
CA GLU A 224 15.98 10.03 13.21
C GLU A 224 16.84 11.29 13.33
N LYS A 225 16.66 12.27 12.43
CA LYS A 225 17.35 13.58 12.50
C LYS A 225 17.03 14.37 13.78
N GLU A 226 15.82 14.20 14.31
CA GLU A 226 15.36 14.87 15.54
C GLU A 226 15.45 13.95 16.79
N ASN A 227 16.17 12.81 16.70
CA ASN A 227 16.35 11.83 17.77
C ASN A 227 15.02 11.24 18.30
N MET A 228 14.06 10.99 17.44
CA MET A 228 12.78 10.38 17.75
C MET A 228 12.71 8.95 17.18
N ALA A 229 12.09 8.04 17.94
CA ALA A 229 11.94 6.63 17.54
C ALA A 229 10.52 6.11 17.83
N PHE A 230 9.49 6.88 17.55
CA PHE A 230 8.11 6.47 17.80
C PHE A 230 7.71 5.27 16.94
N PRO A 231 6.89 4.33 17.46
CA PRO A 231 6.36 3.20 16.71
C PRO A 231 5.38 3.63 15.63
N LEU A 232 5.32 2.83 14.57
CA LEU A 232 4.55 3.10 13.37
C LEU A 232 3.35 2.14 13.25
N HIS A 233 2.19 2.71 12.95
CA HIS A 233 1.01 1.98 12.53
C HIS A 233 0.83 2.12 11.02
N LEU A 234 0.97 1.02 10.29
CA LEU A 234 0.90 1.00 8.84
C LEU A 234 -0.50 0.66 8.32
N GLY A 235 -0.85 1.23 7.18
CA GLY A 235 -2.09 0.90 6.48
C GLY A 235 -2.25 1.71 5.21
N VAL A 236 -2.82 1.07 4.19
CA VAL A 236 -3.30 1.74 2.97
C VAL A 236 -4.76 2.08 3.17
N THR A 237 -5.16 3.34 2.93
CA THR A 237 -6.58 3.72 2.96
C THR A 237 -7.27 3.37 1.66
N GLU A 238 -8.58 3.09 1.72
CA GLU A 238 -9.42 2.87 0.55
C GLU A 238 -8.81 1.83 -0.42
N ALA A 239 -8.28 0.74 0.13
CA ALA A 239 -7.61 -0.30 -0.66
C ALA A 239 -8.60 -1.07 -1.57
N GLY A 240 -9.86 -1.08 -1.22
CA GLY A 240 -10.90 -1.79 -1.97
C GLY A 240 -11.28 -3.12 -1.34
N ASP A 241 -11.93 -3.95 -2.12
CA ASP A 241 -12.41 -5.28 -1.74
C ASP A 241 -11.70 -6.37 -2.54
N GLY A 242 -11.92 -7.62 -2.16
CA GLY A 242 -11.46 -8.80 -2.85
C GLY A 242 -9.94 -8.81 -3.09
N GLU A 243 -9.56 -9.18 -4.29
CA GLU A 243 -8.15 -9.32 -4.70
C GLU A 243 -7.41 -7.98 -4.73
N ASP A 244 -8.06 -6.92 -5.21
CA ASP A 244 -7.45 -5.58 -5.31
C ASP A 244 -7.09 -5.02 -3.95
N GLY A 245 -7.97 -5.18 -2.96
CA GLY A 245 -7.72 -4.75 -1.59
C GLY A 245 -6.54 -5.49 -0.95
N ARG A 246 -6.44 -6.80 -1.19
CA ARG A 246 -5.35 -7.65 -0.71
C ARG A 246 -4.02 -7.29 -1.35
N ILE A 247 -3.97 -7.20 -2.68
CA ILE A 247 -2.76 -6.84 -3.42
C ILE A 247 -2.28 -5.44 -3.05
N LYS A 248 -3.17 -4.44 -3.02
CA LYS A 248 -2.82 -3.06 -2.69
C LYS A 248 -2.31 -2.93 -1.26
N SER A 249 -2.96 -3.59 -0.29
CA SER A 249 -2.53 -3.60 1.11
C SER A 249 -1.18 -4.32 1.28
N ALA A 250 -1.02 -5.50 0.67
CA ALA A 250 0.21 -6.27 0.75
C ALA A 250 1.39 -5.55 0.07
N LEU A 251 1.16 -4.88 -1.06
CA LEU A 251 2.17 -4.07 -1.74
C LEU A 251 2.64 -2.91 -0.86
N GLY A 252 1.72 -2.08 -0.36
CA GLY A 252 2.08 -0.87 0.39
C GLY A 252 2.60 -1.17 1.79
N ILE A 253 1.87 -1.96 2.58
CA ILE A 253 2.28 -2.36 3.93
C ILE A 253 3.51 -3.28 3.86
N GLY A 254 3.49 -4.25 2.93
CA GLY A 254 4.58 -5.20 2.75
C GLY A 254 5.90 -4.55 2.38
N ALA A 255 5.90 -3.52 1.53
CA ALA A 255 7.11 -2.75 1.20
C ALA A 255 7.77 -2.17 2.46
N LEU A 256 6.99 -1.55 3.34
CA LEU A 256 7.50 -0.97 4.60
C LEU A 256 7.92 -2.04 5.61
N LEU A 257 7.12 -3.09 5.77
CA LEU A 257 7.50 -4.21 6.65
C LEU A 257 8.80 -4.87 6.18
N CYS A 258 9.01 -5.03 4.87
CA CYS A 258 10.27 -5.56 4.30
C CYS A 258 11.46 -4.62 4.51
N ASP A 259 11.22 -3.31 4.64
CA ASP A 259 12.24 -2.34 5.06
C ASP A 259 12.51 -2.38 6.59
N GLY A 260 11.83 -3.25 7.32
CA GLY A 260 11.92 -3.34 8.78
C GLY A 260 11.09 -2.30 9.52
N LEU A 261 10.18 -1.59 8.84
CA LEU A 261 9.33 -0.54 9.39
C LEU A 261 7.93 -1.06 9.70
N GLY A 262 7.43 -0.73 10.89
CA GLY A 262 6.08 -1.05 11.32
C GLY A 262 6.01 -1.86 12.61
N ASP A 263 5.17 -1.39 13.54
CA ASP A 263 4.96 -1.98 14.86
C ASP A 263 3.52 -2.43 15.06
N THR A 264 2.61 -1.89 14.26
CA THR A 264 1.22 -2.34 14.15
C THR A 264 0.71 -2.07 12.73
N ILE A 265 -0.20 -2.91 12.25
CA ILE A 265 -0.78 -2.77 10.93
C ILE A 265 -2.30 -2.89 10.94
N ARG A 266 -2.94 -2.27 9.94
CA ARG A 266 -4.32 -2.57 9.55
C ARG A 266 -4.40 -2.75 8.04
N VAL A 267 -4.78 -3.92 7.61
CA VAL A 267 -5.30 -4.14 6.25
C VAL A 267 -6.72 -3.59 6.22
N SER A 268 -7.04 -2.74 5.24
CA SER A 268 -8.36 -2.10 5.12
C SER A 268 -9.09 -2.67 3.91
N LEU A 269 -10.07 -3.53 4.15
CA LEU A 269 -10.89 -4.14 3.11
C LEU A 269 -12.32 -3.61 3.18
N SER A 270 -12.97 -3.44 2.02
CA SER A 270 -14.40 -3.14 1.93
C SER A 270 -15.22 -4.43 2.11
N GLU A 271 -14.97 -5.13 3.21
CA GLU A 271 -15.55 -6.43 3.62
C GLU A 271 -15.83 -6.39 5.13
N ALA A 272 -16.32 -7.50 5.70
CA ALA A 272 -16.49 -7.62 7.15
C ALA A 272 -15.15 -7.38 7.88
N PRO A 273 -15.13 -6.56 8.95
CA PRO A 273 -13.88 -6.18 9.63
C PRO A 273 -13.02 -7.34 10.11
N GLU A 274 -13.62 -8.44 10.52
CA GLU A 274 -12.91 -9.65 10.93
C GLU A 274 -12.14 -10.33 9.80
N ALA A 275 -12.54 -10.14 8.53
CA ALA A 275 -11.83 -10.67 7.36
C ALA A 275 -10.46 -10.01 7.13
N GLU A 276 -10.23 -8.80 7.66
CA GLU A 276 -8.94 -8.10 7.58
C GLU A 276 -7.83 -8.84 8.35
N ILE A 277 -8.17 -9.53 9.43
CA ILE A 277 -7.22 -10.09 10.40
C ILE A 277 -6.37 -11.23 9.80
N PRO A 278 -6.96 -12.27 9.16
CA PRO A 278 -6.15 -13.34 8.55
C PRO A 278 -5.20 -12.82 7.47
N VAL A 279 -5.66 -11.88 6.64
CA VAL A 279 -4.83 -11.26 5.59
C VAL A 279 -3.64 -10.52 6.18
N ALA A 280 -3.87 -9.73 7.24
CA ALA A 280 -2.83 -9.01 7.94
C ALA A 280 -1.82 -9.97 8.60
N ARG A 281 -2.29 -11.06 9.22
CA ARG A 281 -1.43 -12.07 9.84
C ARG A 281 -0.55 -12.77 8.82
N LYS A 282 -1.12 -13.23 7.71
CA LYS A 282 -0.37 -13.85 6.61
C LYS A 282 0.75 -12.94 6.09
N LEU A 283 0.47 -11.64 5.92
CA LEU A 283 1.47 -10.66 5.48
C LEU A 283 2.61 -10.51 6.50
N VAL A 284 2.28 -10.32 7.77
CA VAL A 284 3.28 -10.16 8.85
C VAL A 284 4.14 -11.42 8.96
N ASP A 285 3.52 -12.59 9.05
CA ASP A 285 4.23 -13.86 9.20
C ASP A 285 5.13 -14.17 8.00
N TYR A 286 4.69 -13.79 6.79
CA TYR A 286 5.51 -13.93 5.59
C TYR A 286 6.76 -13.04 5.62
N VAL A 287 6.61 -11.78 6.02
CA VAL A 287 7.74 -10.85 6.08
C VAL A 287 8.73 -11.25 7.16
N LEU A 288 8.27 -11.65 8.34
CA LEU A 288 9.13 -12.04 9.47
C LEU A 288 10.01 -13.26 9.18
N LYS A 289 9.66 -14.11 8.21
CA LYS A 289 10.54 -15.21 7.75
C LYS A 289 11.90 -14.76 7.19
N ARG A 290 12.07 -13.45 6.98
CA ARG A 290 13.35 -12.86 6.55
C ARG A 290 14.34 -12.70 7.71
N GLU A 291 13.88 -12.74 8.96
CA GLU A 291 14.78 -12.63 10.13
C GLU A 291 15.90 -13.66 10.10
N GLY A 292 17.13 -13.24 10.43
CA GLY A 292 18.28 -14.12 10.48
C GLY A 292 18.76 -14.62 9.12
N HIS A 293 18.34 -14.01 8.01
CA HIS A 293 18.82 -14.37 6.69
C HIS A 293 20.34 -14.21 6.56
N PRO A 294 21.01 -14.96 5.67
CA PRO A 294 22.43 -14.75 5.36
C PRO A 294 22.70 -13.30 4.93
N TYR A 295 23.84 -12.75 5.34
CA TYR A 295 24.21 -11.37 5.02
C TYR A 295 24.40 -11.17 3.51
N ILE A 296 23.83 -10.09 2.97
CA ILE A 296 23.96 -9.66 1.57
C ILE A 296 25.01 -8.54 1.51
N PRO A 297 26.20 -8.78 0.94
CA PRO A 297 27.31 -7.81 0.90
C PRO A 297 27.13 -6.84 -0.27
N ALA A 298 26.14 -5.96 -0.20
CA ALA A 298 25.82 -4.99 -1.25
C ALA A 298 26.19 -3.56 -0.86
N THR A 299 26.44 -2.74 -1.87
CA THR A 299 26.75 -1.31 -1.73
C THR A 299 25.67 -0.50 -2.44
N GLU A 300 25.11 0.48 -1.76
CA GLU A 300 24.11 1.40 -2.30
C GLU A 300 24.72 2.28 -3.40
N ALA A 301 23.97 2.50 -4.48
CA ALA A 301 24.38 3.41 -5.54
C ALA A 301 24.32 4.86 -5.02
N PRO A 302 25.37 5.68 -5.21
CA PRO A 302 25.51 6.98 -4.53
C PRO A 302 24.39 7.97 -4.82
N GLU A 303 23.79 7.90 -6.01
CA GLU A 303 22.73 8.83 -6.44
C GLU A 303 21.33 8.30 -6.16
N PHE A 304 21.19 7.09 -5.61
CA PHE A 304 19.89 6.49 -5.32
C PHE A 304 19.33 6.99 -3.99
N ASN A 305 18.04 7.33 -3.99
CA ASN A 305 17.36 7.83 -2.78
C ASN A 305 16.02 7.11 -2.57
N TYR A 306 15.91 6.31 -1.53
CA TYR A 306 14.70 5.57 -1.18
C TYR A 306 13.52 6.42 -0.71
N THR A 307 13.77 7.65 -0.25
CA THR A 307 12.69 8.59 0.12
C THR A 307 12.18 9.41 -1.07
N HIS A 308 13.00 9.54 -2.12
CA HIS A 308 12.66 10.21 -3.37
C HIS A 308 13.09 9.36 -4.58
N PRO A 309 12.59 8.12 -4.69
CA PRO A 309 13.05 7.23 -5.74
C PRO A 309 12.65 7.75 -7.13
N SER A 310 13.58 7.67 -8.05
CA SER A 310 13.35 7.89 -9.49
C SER A 310 13.46 6.55 -10.22
N ARG A 311 12.77 6.43 -11.35
CA ARG A 311 12.92 5.23 -12.17
C ARG A 311 14.38 5.06 -12.60
N ARG A 312 14.92 3.85 -12.40
CA ARG A 312 16.26 3.49 -12.86
C ARG A 312 16.35 3.71 -14.38
N GLU A 313 17.39 4.39 -14.82
CA GLU A 313 17.64 4.61 -16.24
C GLU A 313 18.04 3.29 -16.90
N THR A 314 17.31 2.89 -17.94
CA THR A 314 17.57 1.69 -18.74
C THR A 314 17.46 1.99 -20.22
N VAL A 315 18.10 1.19 -21.06
CA VAL A 315 17.89 1.25 -22.52
C VAL A 315 16.61 0.52 -22.89
N ALA A 316 15.95 0.95 -23.97
CA ALA A 316 14.81 0.23 -24.49
C ALA A 316 15.27 -0.96 -25.33
N VAL A 317 14.81 -2.16 -25.00
CA VAL A 317 15.01 -3.40 -25.75
C VAL A 317 13.64 -3.94 -26.14
N GLY A 318 13.27 -3.77 -27.40
CA GLY A 318 11.88 -3.98 -27.83
C GLY A 318 10.93 -3.05 -27.09
N ASN A 319 9.96 -3.63 -26.37
CA ASN A 319 9.03 -2.89 -25.50
C ASN A 319 9.40 -2.97 -24.01
N ILE A 320 10.64 -3.32 -23.64
CA ILE A 320 11.11 -3.46 -22.27
C ILE A 320 12.16 -2.38 -21.96
N GLY A 321 12.06 -1.71 -20.82
CA GLY A 321 13.01 -0.68 -20.39
C GLY A 321 12.79 0.68 -21.05
N GLY A 322 13.71 1.62 -20.82
CA GLY A 322 13.54 3.02 -21.23
C GLY A 322 12.27 3.63 -20.63
N ASP A 323 11.53 4.34 -21.47
CA ASP A 323 10.25 4.97 -21.09
C ASP A 323 9.04 4.04 -21.28
N GLN A 324 9.27 2.75 -21.62
CA GLN A 324 8.19 1.80 -21.82
C GLN A 324 7.50 1.43 -20.50
N LEU A 325 6.24 0.98 -20.59
CA LEU A 325 5.54 0.42 -19.44
C LEU A 325 6.20 -0.91 -19.02
N PRO A 326 6.27 -1.21 -17.73
CA PRO A 326 6.77 -2.50 -17.26
C PRO A 326 5.98 -3.67 -17.85
N VAL A 327 6.68 -4.69 -18.31
CA VAL A 327 6.07 -5.86 -18.96
C VAL A 327 5.65 -6.93 -17.95
N VAL A 328 4.67 -7.74 -18.34
CA VAL A 328 4.32 -9.00 -17.67
C VAL A 328 4.83 -10.15 -18.54
N ILE A 329 5.74 -10.94 -17.99
CA ILE A 329 6.17 -12.21 -18.57
C ILE A 329 5.48 -13.31 -17.79
N SER A 330 4.85 -14.26 -18.48
CA SER A 330 4.16 -15.38 -17.87
C SER A 330 4.84 -16.71 -18.19
N ALA A 331 5.13 -17.52 -17.19
CA ALA A 331 5.73 -18.83 -17.39
C ALA A 331 4.68 -19.87 -17.82
N ARG A 332 4.93 -20.56 -18.92
CA ARG A 332 4.07 -21.60 -19.51
C ARG A 332 4.82 -22.93 -19.63
N LEU A 333 5.43 -23.36 -18.54
CA LEU A 333 6.25 -24.58 -18.52
C LEU A 333 5.41 -25.88 -18.57
N ASN A 334 4.12 -25.79 -18.33
CA ASN A 334 3.15 -26.88 -18.36
C ASN A 334 2.40 -27.03 -19.70
N ASN A 335 2.82 -26.31 -20.75
CA ASN A 335 2.18 -26.26 -22.08
C ASN A 335 0.76 -25.70 -22.12
N ASP A 336 0.25 -25.10 -21.05
CA ASP A 336 -0.98 -24.34 -21.04
C ASP A 336 -0.70 -22.94 -21.60
N LEU A 337 -1.16 -22.68 -22.84
CA LEU A 337 -0.94 -21.42 -23.56
C LEU A 337 -2.16 -20.50 -23.49
N GLU A 338 -3.15 -20.84 -22.69
CA GLU A 338 -4.33 -20.01 -22.52
C GLU A 338 -3.96 -18.64 -21.94
N VAL A 339 -4.48 -17.57 -22.53
CA VAL A 339 -4.30 -16.19 -22.09
C VAL A 339 -5.63 -15.45 -22.05
N SER A 340 -5.78 -14.55 -21.09
CA SER A 340 -6.91 -13.65 -21.03
C SER A 340 -6.68 -12.47 -21.99
N GLU A 341 -7.71 -12.01 -22.68
CA GLU A 341 -7.62 -10.78 -23.49
C GLU A 341 -7.49 -9.52 -22.61
N GLN A 342 -8.06 -9.53 -21.42
CA GLN A 342 -7.98 -8.41 -20.47
C GLN A 342 -6.61 -8.34 -19.80
N PHE A 343 -6.06 -9.48 -19.38
CA PHE A 343 -4.77 -9.59 -18.68
C PHE A 343 -3.80 -10.39 -19.54
N LYS A 344 -3.60 -9.92 -20.77
CA LYS A 344 -2.73 -10.56 -21.74
C LYS A 344 -1.26 -10.27 -21.42
N PRO A 345 -0.44 -11.28 -21.09
CA PRO A 345 1.00 -11.10 -20.91
C PRO A 345 1.67 -10.56 -22.19
N ASP A 346 2.73 -9.79 -22.01
CA ASP A 346 3.53 -9.31 -23.15
C ASP A 346 4.39 -10.44 -23.72
N TYR A 347 4.83 -11.35 -22.84
CA TYR A 347 5.66 -12.50 -23.21
C TYR A 347 5.22 -13.76 -22.47
N LEU A 348 5.40 -14.93 -23.12
CA LEU A 348 5.30 -16.24 -22.49
C LEU A 348 6.70 -16.88 -22.44
N TYR A 349 7.15 -17.28 -21.26
CA TYR A 349 8.36 -18.08 -21.10
C TYR A 349 7.98 -19.57 -21.12
N CYS A 350 8.44 -20.26 -22.16
CA CYS A 350 8.07 -21.66 -22.48
C CYS A 350 9.19 -22.67 -22.21
N GLY A 351 10.34 -22.24 -21.65
CA GLY A 351 11.48 -23.12 -21.35
C GLY A 351 12.04 -23.78 -22.61
N GLN A 352 12.22 -25.10 -22.58
CA GLN A 352 12.86 -25.88 -23.65
C GLN A 352 11.94 -26.22 -24.83
N ARG A 353 10.71 -25.67 -24.86
CA ARG A 353 9.74 -26.04 -25.89
C ARG A 353 9.12 -24.80 -26.51
N LEU A 354 9.43 -24.58 -27.78
CA LEU A 354 8.76 -23.54 -28.57
C LEU A 354 7.38 -24.06 -29.03
N PRO A 355 6.27 -23.37 -28.69
CA PRO A 355 4.93 -23.80 -29.10
C PRO A 355 4.75 -23.71 -30.63
N GLU A 356 3.98 -24.64 -31.19
CA GLU A 356 3.63 -24.65 -32.63
C GLU A 356 2.59 -23.57 -32.96
N ASN A 357 1.54 -23.46 -32.15
CA ASN A 357 0.45 -22.50 -32.33
C ASN A 357 0.77 -21.22 -31.54
N ARG A 358 1.38 -20.23 -32.19
CA ARG A 358 1.77 -18.96 -31.59
C ARG A 358 0.88 -17.82 -32.05
N ARG A 359 0.56 -16.93 -31.12
CA ARG A 359 -0.08 -15.64 -31.42
C ARG A 359 0.97 -14.66 -31.91
N THR A 360 0.59 -13.76 -32.79
CA THR A 360 1.49 -12.71 -33.33
C THR A 360 1.57 -11.48 -32.46
N ASP A 361 0.70 -11.37 -31.44
CA ASP A 361 0.61 -10.25 -30.53
C ASP A 361 1.22 -10.54 -29.13
N ILE A 362 1.94 -11.68 -28.99
CA ILE A 362 2.64 -12.10 -27.79
C ILE A 362 4.07 -12.53 -28.19
N GLY A 363 5.07 -12.17 -27.39
CA GLY A 363 6.43 -12.66 -27.53
C GLY A 363 6.62 -14.03 -26.85
N TYR A 364 7.44 -14.89 -27.42
CA TYR A 364 7.76 -16.23 -26.88
C TYR A 364 9.23 -16.30 -26.49
N ILE A 365 9.50 -16.48 -25.22
CA ILE A 365 10.86 -16.66 -24.68
C ILE A 365 11.08 -18.16 -24.51
N VAL A 366 12.15 -18.68 -25.09
CA VAL A 366 12.54 -20.09 -24.96
C VAL A 366 14.02 -20.20 -24.62
N ASP A 367 14.43 -21.28 -23.99
CA ASP A 367 15.85 -21.56 -23.77
C ASP A 367 16.60 -21.51 -25.12
N ALA A 368 17.83 -21.03 -25.12
CA ALA A 368 18.58 -20.79 -26.37
C ALA A 368 18.66 -22.01 -27.28
N CYS A 369 18.76 -23.23 -26.70
CA CYS A 369 18.78 -24.49 -27.45
C CYS A 369 17.47 -24.82 -28.20
N ALA A 370 16.34 -24.19 -27.81
CA ALA A 370 15.03 -24.41 -28.43
C ALA A 370 14.62 -23.24 -29.39
N TRP A 371 15.44 -22.22 -29.49
CA TRP A 371 15.16 -21.08 -30.36
C TRP A 371 15.36 -21.43 -31.84
N ASP A 372 14.38 -21.12 -32.67
CA ASP A 372 14.37 -21.44 -34.10
C ASP A 372 14.59 -20.24 -35.04
N GLY A 373 14.74 -19.03 -34.48
CA GLY A 373 14.92 -17.80 -35.24
C GLY A 373 13.63 -17.21 -35.83
N SER A 374 12.47 -17.79 -35.52
CA SER A 374 11.19 -17.29 -36.03
C SER A 374 10.78 -15.96 -35.38
N GLU A 375 9.88 -15.22 -36.03
CA GLU A 375 9.37 -13.95 -35.52
C GLU A 375 8.70 -14.12 -34.17
N HIS A 376 8.79 -13.08 -33.35
CA HIS A 376 8.26 -13.02 -31.99
C HIS A 376 8.83 -14.09 -31.03
N THR A 377 9.98 -14.71 -31.36
CA THR A 377 10.68 -15.64 -30.49
C THR A 377 12.02 -15.07 -30.04
N TYR A 378 12.38 -15.34 -28.77
CA TYR A 378 13.54 -14.76 -28.12
C TYR A 378 14.29 -15.83 -27.31
N PRO A 379 15.63 -15.93 -27.44
CA PRO A 379 16.41 -16.90 -26.68
C PRO A 379 16.66 -16.42 -25.25
N ALA A 380 16.60 -17.37 -24.34
CA ALA A 380 16.96 -17.21 -22.92
C ALA A 380 18.23 -17.97 -22.60
N PHE A 381 19.11 -17.35 -21.84
CA PHE A 381 20.40 -17.86 -21.40
C PHE A 381 20.48 -17.81 -19.86
N ASN A 382 21.31 -18.66 -19.29
CA ASN A 382 21.76 -18.53 -17.91
C ASN A 382 23.20 -17.98 -17.87
N TYR A 383 23.66 -17.59 -16.67
CA TYR A 383 25.00 -17.01 -16.49
C TYR A 383 26.17 -17.93 -16.85
N GLN A 384 25.95 -19.21 -17.10
CA GLN A 384 26.99 -20.18 -17.57
C GLN A 384 27.09 -20.22 -19.10
N GLN A 385 26.15 -19.61 -19.81
CA GLN A 385 26.06 -19.64 -21.28
C GLN A 385 26.56 -18.33 -21.95
N LEU A 386 27.49 -17.61 -21.32
CA LEU A 386 27.94 -16.29 -21.81
C LEU A 386 28.61 -16.37 -23.18
N ILE A 387 29.36 -17.44 -23.49
CA ILE A 387 30.01 -17.63 -24.80
C ILE A 387 28.92 -17.77 -25.88
N GLU A 388 27.91 -18.57 -25.61
CA GLU A 388 26.80 -18.80 -26.53
C GLU A 388 26.00 -17.50 -26.71
N LEU A 389 25.68 -16.78 -25.64
CA LEU A 389 25.00 -15.48 -25.66
C LEU A 389 25.78 -14.47 -26.51
N HIS A 390 27.11 -14.39 -26.36
CA HIS A 390 27.96 -13.44 -27.07
C HIS A 390 27.90 -13.63 -28.60
N HIS A 391 27.91 -14.89 -29.06
CA HIS A 391 27.89 -15.20 -30.49
C HIS A 391 26.48 -15.37 -31.07
N HIS A 392 25.44 -15.29 -30.24
CA HIS A 392 24.08 -15.56 -30.67
C HIS A 392 23.52 -14.40 -31.53
N PRO A 393 22.89 -14.67 -32.71
CA PRO A 393 22.49 -13.64 -33.67
C PRO A 393 21.22 -12.87 -33.29
N ALA A 394 20.48 -13.30 -32.25
CA ALA A 394 19.23 -12.65 -31.86
C ALA A 394 19.45 -11.19 -31.43
N LYS A 395 18.55 -10.30 -31.89
CA LYS A 395 18.58 -8.86 -31.57
C LYS A 395 18.07 -8.53 -30.16
N MET A 396 17.39 -9.44 -29.52
CA MET A 396 16.89 -9.34 -28.16
C MET A 396 17.11 -10.69 -27.49
N LYS A 397 17.71 -10.67 -26.32
CA LYS A 397 18.11 -11.84 -25.55
C LYS A 397 17.70 -11.68 -24.09
N PHE A 398 17.39 -12.78 -23.43
CA PHE A 398 17.09 -12.79 -22.00
C PHE A 398 18.18 -13.52 -21.22
N LEU A 399 18.69 -12.92 -20.15
CA LEU A 399 19.70 -13.52 -19.29
C LEU A 399 19.15 -13.72 -17.88
N PHE A 400 18.95 -15.00 -17.50
CA PHE A 400 18.57 -15.37 -16.15
C PHE A 400 19.80 -15.39 -15.24
N THR A 401 19.80 -14.55 -14.21
CA THR A 401 20.89 -14.46 -13.24
C THR A 401 20.40 -14.07 -11.86
N SER A 402 21.23 -14.31 -10.84
CA SER A 402 21.01 -13.84 -9.47
C SER A 402 22.05 -12.76 -9.10
N TYR A 403 21.94 -12.19 -7.91
CA TYR A 403 22.95 -11.25 -7.42
C TYR A 403 24.36 -11.88 -7.39
N LEU A 404 24.48 -13.11 -6.89
CA LEU A 404 25.75 -13.84 -6.88
C LEU A 404 26.22 -14.24 -8.29
N GLY A 405 25.28 -14.46 -9.20
CA GLY A 405 25.57 -14.77 -10.60
C GLY A 405 26.01 -13.56 -11.41
N LEU A 406 25.79 -12.34 -10.92
CA LEU A 406 26.22 -11.09 -11.58
C LEU A 406 27.70 -10.80 -11.26
N ASN A 407 28.58 -11.69 -11.71
CA ASN A 407 30.02 -11.58 -11.55
C ASN A 407 30.67 -10.69 -12.63
N GLU A 408 31.99 -10.48 -12.56
CA GLU A 408 32.72 -9.63 -13.51
C GLU A 408 32.60 -10.09 -14.97
N GLU A 409 32.53 -11.40 -15.23
CA GLU A 409 32.38 -11.93 -16.58
C GLU A 409 31.00 -11.60 -17.16
N VAL A 410 29.96 -11.78 -16.34
CA VAL A 410 28.58 -11.40 -16.71
C VAL A 410 28.48 -9.91 -16.96
N MET A 411 29.04 -9.07 -16.08
CA MET A 411 29.03 -7.63 -16.24
C MET A 411 29.80 -7.16 -17.48
N ALA A 412 30.93 -7.78 -17.79
CA ALA A 412 31.69 -7.51 -19.00
C ALA A 412 30.89 -7.89 -20.26
N CYS A 413 30.19 -9.01 -20.23
CA CYS A 413 29.29 -9.43 -21.30
C CYS A 413 28.14 -8.43 -21.49
N LEU A 414 27.48 -7.98 -20.41
CA LEU A 414 26.38 -7.02 -20.48
C LEU A 414 26.80 -5.64 -21.03
N ARG A 415 28.04 -5.19 -20.79
CA ARG A 415 28.58 -3.95 -21.39
C ARG A 415 28.66 -4.04 -22.92
N LEU A 416 28.91 -5.22 -23.46
CA LEU A 416 28.99 -5.45 -24.90
C LEU A 416 27.61 -5.71 -25.53
N HIS A 417 26.61 -6.07 -24.72
CA HIS A 417 25.30 -6.53 -25.16
C HIS A 417 24.15 -5.71 -24.52
N PRO A 418 23.95 -4.45 -24.93
CA PRO A 418 22.85 -3.64 -24.43
C PRO A 418 21.45 -4.18 -24.77
N GLU A 419 21.36 -5.07 -25.78
CA GLU A 419 20.15 -5.76 -26.19
C GLU A 419 19.72 -6.91 -25.26
N VAL A 420 20.46 -7.17 -24.18
CA VAL A 420 20.13 -8.20 -23.22
C VAL A 420 19.21 -7.64 -22.15
N VAL A 421 18.07 -8.30 -21.96
CA VAL A 421 17.15 -8.11 -20.83
C VAL A 421 17.57 -9.03 -19.69
N ILE A 422 17.81 -8.47 -18.52
CA ILE A 422 18.16 -9.25 -17.34
C ILE A 422 16.88 -9.76 -16.66
N VAL A 423 16.79 -11.05 -16.43
CA VAL A 423 15.76 -11.69 -15.61
C VAL A 423 16.39 -12.08 -14.27
N ALA A 424 16.19 -11.22 -13.27
CA ALA A 424 16.73 -11.42 -11.95
C ALA A 424 15.91 -12.45 -11.18
N GLN A 425 16.58 -13.46 -10.63
CA GLN A 425 15.97 -14.49 -9.81
C GLN A 425 16.63 -14.57 -8.43
N SER A 426 15.89 -15.00 -7.42
CA SER A 426 16.40 -15.14 -6.06
C SER A 426 15.81 -16.35 -5.35
N ASN A 427 16.68 -17.11 -4.70
CA ASN A 427 16.34 -18.16 -3.75
C ASN A 427 16.69 -17.76 -2.30
N HIS A 428 17.08 -16.50 -2.10
CA HIS A 428 17.46 -15.98 -0.80
C HIS A 428 16.23 -15.80 0.11
N TYR A 429 16.39 -15.99 1.43
CA TYR A 429 15.29 -15.74 2.38
C TYR A 429 14.81 -14.28 2.34
N ASN A 430 15.74 -13.31 2.20
CA ASN A 430 15.43 -11.92 1.93
C ASN A 430 15.59 -11.61 0.43
N ARG A 431 14.62 -12.06 -0.37
CA ARG A 431 14.58 -11.88 -1.83
C ARG A 431 14.66 -10.44 -2.25
N LEU A 432 13.89 -9.57 -1.58
CA LEU A 432 13.89 -8.13 -1.85
C LEU A 432 15.28 -7.53 -1.70
N GLY A 433 15.99 -7.86 -0.63
CA GLY A 433 17.36 -7.39 -0.41
C GLY A 433 18.32 -7.82 -1.50
N GLU A 434 18.21 -9.08 -1.96
CA GLU A 434 19.05 -9.60 -3.04
C GLU A 434 18.71 -8.96 -4.40
N PHE A 435 17.45 -8.74 -4.71
CA PHE A 435 17.02 -8.01 -5.91
C PHE A 435 17.49 -6.56 -5.91
N ARG A 436 17.38 -5.86 -4.78
CA ARG A 436 17.94 -4.52 -4.61
C ARG A 436 19.46 -4.52 -4.80
N ALA A 437 20.16 -5.49 -4.20
CA ALA A 437 21.59 -5.63 -4.35
C ALA A 437 22.02 -5.79 -5.82
N LEU A 438 21.31 -6.62 -6.58
CA LEU A 438 21.54 -6.80 -8.01
C LEU A 438 21.32 -5.48 -8.78
N ALA A 439 20.22 -4.79 -8.53
CA ALA A 439 19.90 -3.52 -9.19
C ALA A 439 20.94 -2.43 -8.88
N HIS A 440 21.36 -2.31 -7.61
CA HIS A 440 22.40 -1.37 -7.20
C HIS A 440 23.77 -1.71 -7.78
N GLN A 441 24.10 -2.99 -7.92
CA GLN A 441 25.33 -3.42 -8.60
C GLN A 441 25.33 -2.98 -10.06
N LEU A 442 24.21 -3.15 -10.79
CA LEU A 442 24.07 -2.67 -12.16
C LEU A 442 24.25 -1.15 -12.23
N MET A 443 23.64 -0.38 -11.34
CA MET A 443 23.80 1.07 -11.27
C MET A 443 25.24 1.49 -10.99
N ASN A 444 25.91 0.85 -10.01
CA ASN A 444 27.30 1.11 -9.64
C ASN A 444 28.27 0.83 -10.80
N GLN A 445 27.90 -0.08 -11.70
CA GLN A 445 28.68 -0.43 -12.90
C GLN A 445 28.25 0.33 -14.16
N GLY A 446 27.28 1.25 -14.07
CA GLY A 446 26.75 2.00 -15.19
C GLY A 446 26.02 1.17 -16.23
N LEU A 447 25.55 -0.03 -15.86
CA LEU A 447 24.84 -0.96 -16.75
C LEU A 447 23.37 -0.57 -16.85
N LYS A 448 22.91 -0.31 -18.08
CA LYS A 448 21.55 0.18 -18.40
C LYS A 448 20.64 -0.91 -19.00
N ASN A 449 21.02 -2.17 -18.90
CA ASN A 449 20.18 -3.28 -19.36
C ASN A 449 18.84 -3.28 -18.61
N PRO A 450 17.70 -3.54 -19.29
CA PRO A 450 16.40 -3.65 -18.63
C PRO A 450 16.38 -4.78 -17.62
N LEU A 451 15.59 -4.62 -16.54
CA LEU A 451 15.54 -5.52 -15.40
C LEU A 451 14.11 -6.01 -15.14
N VAL A 452 13.91 -7.31 -15.31
CA VAL A 452 12.68 -8.04 -14.99
C VAL A 452 12.91 -8.86 -13.75
N PHE A 453 12.02 -8.80 -12.77
CA PHE A 453 12.12 -9.59 -11.55
C PHE A 453 11.31 -10.88 -11.67
N PHE A 454 12.00 -12.00 -11.52
CA PHE A 454 11.41 -13.34 -11.53
C PHE A 454 11.31 -13.92 -10.13
N GLN A 455 10.12 -14.41 -9.77
CA GLN A 455 9.93 -15.13 -8.52
C GLN A 455 9.08 -16.37 -8.69
N LEU A 456 9.59 -17.47 -8.16
CA LEU A 456 8.90 -18.75 -8.04
C LEU A 456 8.11 -18.82 -6.72
N TYR A 457 6.86 -19.26 -6.82
CA TYR A 457 5.97 -19.58 -5.71
C TYR A 457 5.47 -21.02 -5.81
N GLN A 458 4.92 -21.54 -4.70
CA GLN A 458 4.33 -22.90 -4.61
C GLN A 458 3.07 -22.83 -3.74
N GLU A 459 2.21 -21.85 -4.04
CA GLU A 459 1.01 -21.59 -3.25
C GLU A 459 -0.17 -22.42 -3.77
N THR A 460 -1.00 -22.87 -2.84
CA THR A 460 -2.24 -23.61 -3.15
C THR A 460 -3.46 -22.69 -3.15
N GLU A 461 -3.37 -21.57 -2.42
CA GLU A 461 -4.43 -20.59 -2.30
C GLU A 461 -4.06 -19.30 -3.05
N THR A 462 -5.00 -18.79 -3.84
CA THR A 462 -4.81 -17.53 -4.59
C THR A 462 -4.46 -16.35 -3.69
N GLU A 463 -5.11 -16.23 -2.52
CA GLU A 463 -4.85 -15.17 -1.56
C GLU A 463 -3.38 -15.17 -1.07
N ASP A 464 -2.81 -16.35 -0.83
CA ASP A 464 -1.42 -16.47 -0.41
C ASP A 464 -0.44 -16.03 -1.51
N LEU A 465 -0.72 -16.41 -2.76
CA LEU A 465 0.05 -15.95 -3.92
C LEU A 465 0.00 -14.42 -4.04
N GLN A 466 -1.18 -13.83 -3.94
CA GLN A 466 -1.40 -12.39 -4.05
C GLN A 466 -0.66 -11.61 -2.96
N ILE A 467 -0.79 -12.03 -1.71
CA ILE A 467 -0.15 -11.37 -0.56
C ILE A 467 1.38 -11.46 -0.69
N LYS A 468 1.92 -12.64 -0.94
CA LYS A 468 3.37 -12.86 -0.98
C LYS A 468 4.02 -12.18 -2.18
N SER A 469 3.44 -12.32 -3.37
CA SER A 469 3.99 -11.71 -4.58
C SER A 469 3.89 -10.18 -4.55
N ALA A 470 2.79 -9.62 -4.05
CA ALA A 470 2.65 -8.19 -3.87
C ALA A 470 3.65 -7.62 -2.84
N ALA A 471 3.92 -8.33 -1.75
CA ALA A 471 4.93 -7.94 -0.75
C ALA A 471 6.35 -8.00 -1.31
N ASP A 472 6.68 -9.01 -2.13
CA ASP A 472 8.01 -9.17 -2.72
C ASP A 472 8.27 -8.11 -3.81
N MET A 473 7.28 -7.84 -4.68
CA MET A 473 7.45 -6.95 -5.83
C MET A 473 7.19 -5.47 -5.50
N GLY A 474 6.40 -5.21 -4.46
CA GLY A 474 5.91 -3.87 -4.15
C GLY A 474 7.01 -2.85 -3.92
N ALA A 475 7.99 -3.18 -3.10
CA ALA A 475 9.12 -2.28 -2.82
C ALA A 475 9.96 -2.01 -4.08
N LEU A 476 10.23 -3.03 -4.91
CA LEU A 476 11.00 -2.89 -6.15
C LEU A 476 10.32 -1.95 -7.15
N ILE A 477 8.99 -2.03 -7.23
CA ILE A 477 8.16 -1.15 -8.05
C ILE A 477 8.21 0.29 -7.54
N ILE A 478 8.03 0.48 -6.23
CA ILE A 478 8.05 1.80 -5.58
C ILE A 478 9.43 2.43 -5.66
N ASP A 479 10.47 1.63 -5.56
CA ASP A 479 11.88 2.04 -5.69
C ASP A 479 12.26 2.42 -7.13
N GLY A 480 11.37 2.18 -8.11
CA GLY A 480 11.62 2.50 -9.52
C GLY A 480 12.61 1.58 -10.22
N LEU A 481 12.82 0.38 -9.69
CA LEU A 481 13.82 -0.57 -10.20
C LEU A 481 13.28 -1.52 -11.26
N CYS A 482 11.96 -1.54 -11.51
CA CYS A 482 11.24 -2.60 -12.21
C CYS A 482 10.91 -2.22 -13.66
N ASP A 483 11.44 -2.94 -14.64
CA ASP A 483 11.04 -2.88 -16.05
C ASP A 483 10.07 -4.01 -16.44
N GLY A 484 9.83 -4.96 -15.54
CA GLY A 484 8.87 -6.03 -15.72
C GLY A 484 8.90 -7.05 -14.58
N ILE A 485 7.87 -7.86 -14.51
CA ILE A 485 7.76 -8.96 -13.55
C ILE A 485 7.45 -10.28 -14.24
N LEU A 486 8.01 -11.36 -13.71
CA LEU A 486 7.72 -12.73 -14.08
C LEU A 486 7.33 -13.50 -12.81
N LEU A 487 6.05 -13.78 -12.64
CA LEU A 487 5.57 -14.62 -11.56
C LEU A 487 5.37 -16.04 -12.09
N TYR A 488 5.85 -17.03 -11.35
CA TYR A 488 5.59 -18.43 -11.63
C TYR A 488 5.11 -19.13 -10.36
N ASN A 489 3.92 -19.70 -10.40
CA ASN A 489 3.44 -20.56 -9.32
C ASN A 489 3.51 -22.02 -9.75
N HIS A 490 4.39 -22.78 -9.12
CA HIS A 490 4.55 -24.20 -9.41
C HIS A 490 3.37 -24.99 -8.83
N GLY A 491 2.80 -25.87 -9.64
CA GLY A 491 1.60 -26.65 -9.31
C GLY A 491 0.40 -26.25 -10.15
N ASN A 492 -0.69 -26.99 -10.00
CA ASN A 492 -1.90 -26.83 -10.82
C ASN A 492 -3.11 -26.29 -10.03
N GLN A 493 -2.92 -25.91 -8.76
CA GLN A 493 -4.00 -25.43 -7.90
C GLN A 493 -4.43 -24.00 -8.28
N ILE A 494 -3.49 -23.17 -8.73
CA ILE A 494 -3.75 -21.81 -9.21
C ILE A 494 -3.47 -21.79 -10.72
N SER A 495 -4.46 -21.38 -11.51
CA SER A 495 -4.31 -21.33 -12.97
C SER A 495 -3.32 -20.26 -13.41
N ASN A 496 -2.66 -20.46 -14.56
CA ASN A 496 -1.80 -19.44 -15.15
C ASN A 496 -2.51 -18.11 -15.39
N LEU A 497 -3.81 -18.15 -15.77
CA LEU A 497 -4.63 -16.94 -15.93
C LEU A 497 -4.72 -16.12 -14.62
N LYS A 498 -4.85 -16.81 -13.49
CA LYS A 498 -4.90 -16.15 -12.17
C LYS A 498 -3.54 -15.59 -11.74
N VAL A 499 -2.45 -16.24 -12.10
CA VAL A 499 -1.08 -15.71 -11.90
C VAL A 499 -0.87 -14.45 -12.74
N ASP A 500 -1.30 -14.46 -14.01
CA ASP A 500 -1.24 -13.29 -14.89
C ASP A 500 -2.07 -12.12 -14.35
N GLU A 501 -3.31 -12.37 -13.97
CA GLU A 501 -4.18 -11.36 -13.34
C GLU A 501 -3.53 -10.74 -12.10
N THR A 502 -2.90 -11.59 -11.25
CA THR A 502 -2.17 -11.13 -10.07
C THR A 502 -1.00 -10.23 -10.43
N ALA A 503 -0.22 -10.59 -11.47
CA ALA A 503 0.91 -9.78 -11.95
C ALA A 503 0.44 -8.39 -12.42
N PHE A 504 -0.61 -8.34 -13.24
CA PHE A 504 -1.20 -7.06 -13.67
C PHE A 504 -1.76 -6.24 -12.49
N GLY A 505 -2.40 -6.91 -11.52
CA GLY A 505 -2.89 -6.29 -10.29
C GLY A 505 -1.78 -5.63 -9.47
N ILE A 506 -0.62 -6.29 -9.36
CA ILE A 506 0.56 -5.75 -8.66
C ILE A 506 1.10 -4.50 -9.37
N LEU A 507 1.27 -4.53 -10.70
CA LEU A 507 1.73 -3.37 -11.47
C LEU A 507 0.76 -2.19 -11.35
N GLN A 508 -0.55 -2.46 -11.33
CA GLN A 508 -1.58 -1.43 -11.13
C GLN A 508 -1.58 -0.88 -9.71
N ALA A 509 -1.45 -1.73 -8.69
CA ALA A 509 -1.36 -1.29 -7.30
C ALA A 509 -0.12 -0.42 -7.03
N GLY A 510 0.99 -0.68 -7.75
CA GLY A 510 2.21 0.11 -7.76
C GLY A 510 2.16 1.36 -8.67
N ARG A 511 1.04 1.62 -9.34
CA ARG A 511 0.81 2.78 -10.21
C ARG A 511 1.71 2.90 -11.44
N ILE A 512 2.29 1.79 -11.90
CA ILE A 512 3.23 1.79 -13.05
C ILE A 512 2.63 1.22 -14.34
N ARG A 513 1.50 0.49 -14.25
CA ARG A 513 0.75 0.00 -15.42
C ARG A 513 -0.72 -0.19 -15.06
N THR A 514 -1.62 0.37 -15.86
CA THR A 514 -3.08 0.24 -15.67
C THR A 514 -3.65 -0.82 -16.60
N SER A 515 -4.39 -1.78 -16.05
CA SER A 515 -4.96 -2.91 -16.77
C SER A 515 -6.49 -2.98 -16.73
N LYS A 516 -7.11 -2.36 -15.71
CA LYS A 516 -8.57 -2.37 -15.48
C LYS A 516 -9.04 -1.06 -14.85
N THR A 517 -10.34 -0.91 -14.61
CA THR A 517 -10.90 0.17 -13.79
C THR A 517 -10.33 0.10 -12.38
N GLU A 518 -9.91 1.23 -11.82
CA GLU A 518 -9.44 1.32 -10.43
C GLU A 518 -10.58 1.81 -9.54
N TYR A 519 -10.83 1.09 -8.45
CA TYR A 519 -11.78 1.50 -7.42
C TYR A 519 -11.03 1.93 -6.17
N ILE A 520 -11.36 3.16 -5.72
CA ILE A 520 -10.87 3.72 -4.46
C ILE A 520 -12.06 3.66 -3.51
N SER A 521 -12.22 2.53 -2.81
CA SER A 521 -13.37 2.30 -1.93
C SER A 521 -12.96 2.17 -0.46
N CYS A 522 -13.70 2.87 0.41
CA CYS A 522 -13.42 2.82 1.83
C CYS A 522 -13.88 1.48 2.44
N PRO A 523 -13.25 1.04 3.56
CA PRO A 523 -13.61 -0.24 4.22
C PRO A 523 -14.92 -0.17 5.02
N GLY A 524 -15.55 1.01 5.08
CA GLY A 524 -16.67 1.26 5.99
C GLY A 524 -16.22 1.50 7.44
N CYS A 525 -17.04 2.22 8.18
CA CYS A 525 -16.90 2.47 9.61
C CYS A 525 -18.25 2.95 10.16
N GLY A 526 -18.38 3.27 11.44
CA GLY A 526 -19.61 3.77 12.06
C GLY A 526 -20.16 5.08 11.44
N ARG A 527 -19.46 5.69 10.48
CA ARG A 527 -19.90 6.86 9.68
C ARG A 527 -20.53 6.48 8.33
N THR A 528 -20.49 5.21 7.94
CA THR A 528 -21.04 4.74 6.65
C THR A 528 -22.55 4.92 6.62
N LEU A 529 -23.09 5.49 5.53
CA LEU A 529 -24.46 5.98 5.45
C LEU A 529 -25.38 5.12 4.57
N TYR A 530 -24.84 4.07 3.95
CA TYR A 530 -25.54 3.18 3.02
C TYR A 530 -24.88 1.79 3.01
N ASP A 531 -25.49 0.80 2.35
CA ASP A 531 -24.90 -0.53 2.14
C ASP A 531 -23.72 -0.42 1.13
N LEU A 532 -22.51 -0.29 1.69
CA LEU A 532 -21.30 -0.05 0.92
C LEU A 532 -20.91 -1.24 0.05
N GLU A 533 -21.00 -2.45 0.58
CA GLU A 533 -20.54 -3.68 -0.08
C GLU A 533 -21.40 -3.98 -1.32
N SER A 534 -22.72 -3.97 -1.16
CA SER A 534 -23.69 -4.14 -2.25
C SER A 534 -23.54 -3.04 -3.32
N THR A 535 -23.30 -1.79 -2.90
CA THR A 535 -23.12 -0.66 -3.82
C THR A 535 -21.82 -0.78 -4.63
N ILE A 536 -20.70 -1.19 -4.00
CA ILE A 536 -19.45 -1.47 -4.70
C ILE A 536 -19.66 -2.54 -5.76
N ALA A 537 -20.35 -3.64 -5.43
CA ALA A 537 -20.62 -4.71 -6.37
C ALA A 537 -21.43 -4.23 -7.59
N ARG A 538 -22.47 -3.40 -7.38
CA ARG A 538 -23.29 -2.81 -8.47
C ARG A 538 -22.46 -1.87 -9.36
N ILE A 539 -21.66 -1.00 -8.78
CA ILE A 539 -20.80 -0.07 -9.56
C ILE A 539 -19.77 -0.87 -10.37
N LYS A 540 -19.12 -1.86 -9.77
CA LYS A 540 -18.16 -2.73 -10.45
C LYS A 540 -18.80 -3.47 -11.62
N ALA A 541 -19.97 -4.06 -11.43
CA ALA A 541 -20.69 -4.76 -12.49
C ALA A 541 -20.95 -3.87 -13.73
N ALA A 542 -21.20 -2.58 -13.51
CA ALA A 542 -21.49 -1.63 -14.57
C ALA A 542 -20.26 -0.96 -15.21
N THR A 543 -19.08 -0.99 -14.56
CA THR A 543 -17.93 -0.15 -14.95
C THR A 543 -16.60 -0.89 -15.04
N ALA A 544 -16.54 -2.20 -14.74
CA ALA A 544 -15.29 -2.97 -14.71
C ALA A 544 -14.53 -2.97 -16.06
N HIS A 545 -15.24 -2.82 -17.18
CA HIS A 545 -14.68 -2.76 -18.53
C HIS A 545 -14.01 -1.40 -18.88
N LEU A 546 -14.24 -0.36 -18.07
CA LEU A 546 -13.74 1.00 -18.33
C LEU A 546 -12.25 1.14 -17.96
N LYS A 547 -11.38 0.47 -18.68
CA LYS A 547 -9.95 0.45 -18.43
C LYS A 547 -9.37 1.86 -18.30
N GLY A 548 -8.62 2.08 -17.22
CA GLY A 548 -7.95 3.35 -16.94
C GLY A 548 -8.80 4.37 -16.18
N LEU A 549 -10.10 4.12 -16.03
CA LEU A 549 -10.97 4.97 -15.22
C LEU A 549 -10.73 4.70 -13.72
N LYS A 550 -10.78 5.77 -12.91
CA LYS A 550 -10.71 5.69 -11.45
C LYS A 550 -12.01 6.17 -10.85
N ILE A 551 -12.64 5.34 -10.03
CA ILE A 551 -13.93 5.63 -9.38
C ILE A 551 -13.75 5.55 -7.87
N GLY A 552 -14.06 6.66 -7.17
CA GLY A 552 -14.10 6.73 -5.71
C GLY A 552 -15.47 6.29 -5.18
N ILE A 553 -15.51 5.41 -4.18
CA ILE A 553 -16.74 4.94 -3.53
C ILE A 553 -16.56 5.10 -2.03
N MET A 554 -17.19 6.15 -1.46
CA MET A 554 -16.94 6.59 -0.10
C MET A 554 -18.21 6.56 0.76
N GLY A 555 -18.13 5.91 1.91
CA GLY A 555 -19.25 5.77 2.85
C GLY A 555 -19.74 7.09 3.45
N CYS A 556 -18.87 8.12 3.52
CA CYS A 556 -19.22 9.46 4.06
C CYS A 556 -18.31 10.57 3.54
N ILE A 557 -18.68 11.83 3.83
CA ILE A 557 -17.93 13.02 3.39
C ILE A 557 -16.70 13.37 4.24
N VAL A 558 -16.46 12.70 5.37
CA VAL A 558 -15.43 13.13 6.35
C VAL A 558 -14.02 13.11 5.74
N ASN A 559 -13.63 12.00 5.14
CA ASN A 559 -12.36 11.87 4.42
C ASN A 559 -12.56 11.64 2.91
N GLY A 560 -13.77 11.24 2.51
CA GLY A 560 -14.08 10.75 1.17
C GLY A 560 -13.58 11.64 0.04
N PRO A 561 -13.98 12.94 -0.02
CA PRO A 561 -13.55 13.83 -1.11
C PRO A 561 -12.03 14.01 -1.20
N GLY A 562 -11.33 13.98 -0.07
CA GLY A 562 -9.86 14.06 -0.04
C GLY A 562 -9.18 12.77 -0.50
N GLU A 563 -9.62 11.62 0.00
CA GLU A 563 -9.02 10.31 -0.31
C GLU A 563 -9.26 9.88 -1.77
N MET A 564 -10.35 10.33 -2.40
CA MET A 564 -10.62 10.09 -3.81
C MET A 564 -10.19 11.23 -4.73
N ALA A 565 -9.33 12.14 -4.26
CA ALA A 565 -8.98 13.36 -5.00
C ALA A 565 -8.36 13.12 -6.39
N ASP A 566 -7.76 11.95 -6.61
CA ASP A 566 -7.24 11.49 -7.90
C ASP A 566 -8.22 10.61 -8.68
N ALA A 567 -9.42 10.35 -8.16
CA ALA A 567 -10.48 9.68 -8.90
C ALA A 567 -11.10 10.61 -9.95
N ALA A 568 -11.46 10.04 -11.12
CA ALA A 568 -12.18 10.77 -12.16
C ALA A 568 -13.62 11.05 -11.73
N TYR A 569 -14.25 10.07 -11.07
CA TYR A 569 -15.62 10.14 -10.57
C TYR A 569 -15.71 9.67 -9.12
N GLY A 570 -16.66 10.21 -8.36
CA GLY A 570 -16.88 9.87 -6.96
C GLY A 570 -18.34 9.64 -6.63
N TYR A 571 -18.60 8.59 -5.85
CA TYR A 571 -19.87 8.25 -5.23
C TYR A 571 -19.70 8.36 -3.72
N VAL A 572 -20.33 9.32 -3.08
CA VAL A 572 -20.07 9.69 -1.69
C VAL A 572 -21.36 9.78 -0.88
N GLY A 573 -21.44 9.06 0.23
CA GLY A 573 -22.53 9.15 1.19
C GLY A 573 -22.66 10.56 1.77
N ALA A 574 -23.82 11.21 1.57
CA ALA A 574 -24.10 12.58 2.01
C ALA A 574 -25.07 12.64 3.21
N GLY A 575 -25.85 11.60 3.42
CA GLY A 575 -26.83 11.43 4.49
C GLY A 575 -27.44 10.03 4.38
N ARG A 576 -28.27 9.62 5.35
CA ARG A 576 -28.96 8.33 5.25
C ARG A 576 -29.83 8.26 4.00
N GLY A 577 -29.57 7.29 3.12
CA GLY A 577 -30.26 7.12 1.85
C GLY A 577 -30.00 8.23 0.83
N LYS A 578 -28.95 9.05 1.03
CA LYS A 578 -28.60 10.16 0.14
C LYS A 578 -27.13 10.13 -0.26
N ILE A 579 -26.89 10.31 -1.54
CA ILE A 579 -25.56 10.25 -2.16
C ILE A 579 -25.27 11.59 -2.85
N SER A 580 -24.00 11.98 -2.89
CA SER A 580 -23.49 13.04 -3.73
C SER A 580 -22.53 12.46 -4.77
N LEU A 581 -22.64 12.94 -6.01
CA LEU A 581 -21.76 12.55 -7.11
C LEU A 581 -20.73 13.63 -7.38
N TYR A 582 -19.50 13.20 -7.64
CA TYR A 582 -18.36 14.06 -7.90
C TYR A 582 -17.73 13.77 -9.24
N LYS A 583 -17.20 14.81 -9.88
CA LYS A 583 -16.23 14.73 -10.96
C LYS A 583 -14.94 15.34 -10.48
N LYS A 584 -13.89 14.51 -10.32
CA LYS A 584 -12.67 14.91 -9.61
C LYS A 584 -13.01 15.46 -8.20
N LYS A 585 -12.62 16.71 -7.92
CA LYS A 585 -12.87 17.37 -6.62
C LYS A 585 -14.20 18.15 -6.56
N GLU A 586 -14.91 18.26 -7.68
CA GLU A 586 -16.14 19.06 -7.80
C GLU A 586 -17.37 18.19 -7.54
N CYS A 587 -18.24 18.64 -6.64
CA CYS A 587 -19.52 18.00 -6.40
C CYS A 587 -20.52 18.44 -7.46
N ILE A 588 -20.93 17.51 -8.33
CA ILE A 588 -21.81 17.78 -9.48
C ILE A 588 -23.28 17.72 -9.08
N GLU A 589 -23.67 16.72 -8.29
CA GLU A 589 -25.07 16.56 -7.85
C GLU A 589 -25.10 16.11 -6.39
N LYS A 590 -26.00 16.71 -5.59
CA LYS A 590 -26.13 16.48 -4.15
C LYS A 590 -27.46 15.83 -3.81
N ASN A 591 -27.47 15.07 -2.71
CA ASN A 591 -28.69 14.51 -2.10
C ASN A 591 -29.52 13.62 -3.05
N ILE A 592 -28.88 12.89 -3.93
CA ILE A 592 -29.51 11.92 -4.81
C ILE A 592 -30.04 10.75 -3.96
N PRO A 593 -31.27 10.27 -4.16
CA PRO A 593 -31.72 9.03 -3.53
C PRO A 593 -30.81 7.85 -3.88
N GLU A 594 -30.47 7.03 -2.89
CA GLU A 594 -29.52 5.91 -3.04
C GLU A 594 -29.92 4.97 -4.19
N GLU A 595 -31.21 4.72 -4.36
CA GLU A 595 -31.74 3.82 -5.39
C GLU A 595 -31.40 4.28 -6.82
N GLN A 596 -31.23 5.60 -7.04
CA GLN A 596 -30.97 6.20 -8.35
C GLN A 596 -29.50 6.54 -8.56
N ALA A 597 -28.68 6.51 -7.51
CA ALA A 597 -27.37 7.12 -7.51
C ALA A 597 -26.35 6.35 -8.38
N VAL A 598 -26.47 5.02 -8.50
CA VAL A 598 -25.59 4.23 -9.38
C VAL A 598 -25.88 4.51 -10.84
N GLU A 599 -27.15 4.58 -11.23
CA GLU A 599 -27.57 4.90 -12.62
C GLU A 599 -27.11 6.30 -12.99
N LYS A 600 -27.29 7.28 -12.10
CA LYS A 600 -26.81 8.66 -12.30
C LYS A 600 -25.28 8.77 -12.39
N LEU A 601 -24.54 7.95 -11.63
CA LEU A 601 -23.08 7.86 -11.81
C LEU A 601 -22.72 7.41 -13.23
N ILE A 602 -23.40 6.37 -13.74
CA ILE A 602 -23.18 5.86 -15.10
C ILE A 602 -23.54 6.92 -16.14
N GLU A 603 -24.67 7.63 -15.95
CA GLU A 603 -25.06 8.76 -16.81
C GLU A 603 -24.02 9.87 -16.81
N LEU A 604 -23.47 10.21 -15.64
CA LEU A 604 -22.40 11.20 -15.51
C LEU A 604 -21.13 10.78 -16.27
N ILE A 605 -20.74 9.51 -16.18
CA ILE A 605 -19.58 8.96 -16.92
C ILE A 605 -19.85 9.02 -18.42
N LYS A 606 -21.04 8.63 -18.89
CA LYS A 606 -21.46 8.70 -20.30
C LYS A 606 -21.48 10.13 -20.84
N ALA A 607 -22.05 11.06 -20.07
CA ALA A 607 -22.14 12.47 -20.45
C ALA A 607 -20.77 13.14 -20.65
N ASN A 608 -19.72 12.60 -20.03
CA ASN A 608 -18.36 13.08 -20.19
C ASN A 608 -17.53 12.31 -21.25
N GLY A 609 -18.13 11.31 -21.92
CA GLY A 609 -17.45 10.52 -22.96
C GLY A 609 -16.43 9.49 -22.45
N ASP A 610 -16.44 9.21 -21.15
CA ASP A 610 -15.51 8.28 -20.50
C ASP A 610 -16.10 6.85 -20.42
N TYR A 611 -17.35 6.66 -20.84
CA TYR A 611 -17.97 5.35 -20.94
C TYR A 611 -17.76 4.80 -22.36
N LYS A 612 -16.95 3.76 -22.46
CA LYS A 612 -16.67 3.05 -23.72
C LYS A 612 -17.28 1.67 -23.62
N ASP A 613 -18.14 1.31 -24.59
CA ASP A 613 -18.74 -0.03 -24.68
C ASP A 613 -17.68 -1.09 -25.00
#